data_1529a04c6f43cfd01dc03ef05bfcdce1
#
_entry.id   1529a04c6f43cfd01dc03ef05bfcdce1
#
_cell.length_a   1.000
_cell.length_b   1.000
_cell.length_c   1.000
_cell.angle_alpha   90.00
_cell.angle_beta   90.00
_cell.angle_gamma   90.00
#
_symmetry.space_group_name_H-M   'P 1'
#
loop_
_entity.id
_entity.type
_entity.pdbx_description
1 polymer ?
#
loop_
_entity_poly.entity_id
_entity_poly.type
_entity_poly.pdbx_seq_one_letter_code
_entity_poly.pdbx_strand_id
1 'polypeptide(L)'
;MNFDVAVWREKDPWRVIDAAEKIDGKIGRLWLPETVEFDSVSVLGAIAARTSRLKLGAAILNIYTRTIPLIAMTAGTLQLVSKNRFYLGIGVSTDNILEKHGLRIESPIHQIRLAIQNLRLSQSHGNHDKTHKFSQPFIARYPIYVGTIGEQLSSVAGELADGLLLNCATPEYAKRLATRAINAADKAGRNSKEIDIRNALIFSLDLRRDRQSIARRLAYYGAAKSYNRMFKESGFPTESEQLSTAWEKKDSIEAQQAISDRMIEKLTATRENIANIAQSYFSSGITGITLVPVDFANAAEYIANSRMMHFA
;
A
#
# COMPACT_ATOMS: atom_id res chain seq x y z
N MET A 1 18.35 4.74 4.48
CA MET A 1 17.19 3.84 4.19
C MET A 1 15.91 4.66 4.31
N ASN A 2 15.02 4.59 3.30
CA ASN A 2 13.77 5.36 3.33
C ASN A 2 12.63 4.49 3.85
N PHE A 3 12.28 4.70 5.11
CA PHE A 3 11.06 4.13 5.68
C PHE A 3 9.88 5.07 5.45
N ASP A 4 8.79 4.48 4.99
CA ASP A 4 7.48 5.10 4.98
C ASP A 4 6.66 4.57 6.16
N VAL A 5 5.54 5.22 6.42
CA VAL A 5 4.55 4.73 7.39
C VAL A 5 3.21 4.65 6.70
N ALA A 6 2.40 3.65 7.04
CA ALA A 6 1.01 3.58 6.60
C ALA A 6 0.07 3.40 7.78
N VAL A 7 -1.12 3.95 7.64
CA VAL A 7 -2.22 3.74 8.59
C VAL A 7 -2.93 2.43 8.28
N TRP A 8 -3.43 1.74 9.31
CA TRP A 8 -4.31 0.60 9.14
C TRP A 8 -5.46 0.65 10.14
N ARG A 9 -6.68 0.72 9.60
CA ARG A 9 -7.93 0.64 10.36
C ARG A 9 -8.02 1.57 11.59
N GLU A 10 -7.52 2.80 11.46
CA GLU A 10 -7.82 3.83 12.45
C GLU A 10 -9.26 4.33 12.21
N LYS A 11 -10.03 4.47 13.27
CA LYS A 11 -11.43 4.88 13.20
C LYS A 11 -11.62 6.37 13.38
N ASP A 12 -10.67 7.02 14.06
CA ASP A 12 -10.70 8.45 14.31
C ASP A 12 -9.73 9.17 13.37
N PRO A 13 -10.24 9.90 12.36
CA PRO A 13 -9.40 10.63 11.43
C PRO A 13 -8.55 11.72 12.10
N TRP A 14 -9.01 12.30 13.22
CA TRP A 14 -8.24 13.32 13.93
C TRP A 14 -6.95 12.76 14.52
N ARG A 15 -6.99 11.55 15.06
CA ARG A 15 -5.75 10.87 15.53
C ARG A 15 -4.74 10.71 14.41
N VAL A 16 -5.19 10.46 13.18
CA VAL A 16 -4.30 10.36 12.01
C VAL A 16 -3.73 11.74 11.65
N ILE A 17 -4.56 12.77 11.61
CA ILE A 17 -4.16 14.13 11.26
C ILE A 17 -3.15 14.68 12.28
N ASP A 18 -3.43 14.55 13.57
CA ASP A 18 -2.54 15.06 14.63
C ASP A 18 -1.20 14.29 14.67
N ALA A 19 -1.22 12.97 14.44
CA ALA A 19 -0.01 12.18 14.31
C ALA A 19 0.81 12.58 13.07
N ALA A 20 0.15 12.88 11.95
CA ALA A 20 0.81 13.32 10.73
C ALA A 20 1.58 14.65 10.92
N GLU A 21 1.04 15.58 11.69
CA GLU A 21 1.76 16.81 12.04
C GLU A 21 3.05 16.56 12.86
N LYS A 22 2.97 15.64 13.82
CA LYS A 22 4.12 15.26 14.66
C LYS A 22 5.27 14.65 13.85
N ILE A 23 4.95 13.94 12.76
CA ILE A 23 5.92 13.27 11.89
C ILE A 23 6.29 14.10 10.65
N ASP A 24 5.82 15.34 10.51
CA ASP A 24 6.09 16.19 9.35
C ASP A 24 7.60 16.39 9.14
N GLY A 25 8.10 15.92 8.00
CA GLY A 25 9.51 15.98 7.62
C GLY A 25 10.44 15.02 8.38
N LYS A 26 9.88 14.06 9.15
CA LYS A 26 10.65 13.08 9.91
C LYS A 26 10.64 11.68 9.29
N ILE A 27 9.73 11.42 8.37
CA ILE A 27 9.60 10.15 7.65
C ILE A 27 9.60 10.37 6.13
N GLY A 28 9.73 9.31 5.36
CA GLY A 28 9.65 9.37 3.91
C GLY A 28 8.27 9.80 3.44
N ARG A 29 7.28 8.92 3.59
CA ARG A 29 5.88 9.16 3.18
C ARG A 29 4.91 8.61 4.21
N LEU A 30 3.73 9.22 4.28
CA LEU A 30 2.57 8.68 4.98
C LEU A 30 1.56 8.17 3.96
N TRP A 31 1.21 6.89 4.04
CA TRP A 31 0.26 6.24 3.17
C TRP A 31 -1.07 6.00 3.90
N LEU A 32 -2.18 6.40 3.29
CA LEU A 32 -3.52 6.13 3.80
C LEU A 32 -4.25 5.12 2.90
N PRO A 33 -4.79 4.03 3.46
CA PRO A 33 -5.62 3.10 2.71
C PRO A 33 -7.05 3.62 2.58
N GLU A 34 -7.69 3.33 1.46
CA GLU A 34 -9.14 3.49 1.32
C GLU A 34 -9.79 2.12 1.52
N THR A 35 -10.43 1.94 2.65
CA THR A 35 -11.12 0.70 3.02
C THR A 35 -12.61 0.97 3.28
N VAL A 36 -13.08 0.85 4.52
CA VAL A 36 -14.48 1.08 4.89
C VAL A 36 -14.62 1.90 6.19
N GLU A 37 -13.51 2.43 6.69
CA GLU A 37 -13.50 3.20 7.95
C GLU A 37 -13.81 4.68 7.70
N PHE A 38 -12.95 5.38 6.96
CA PHE A 38 -13.14 6.79 6.59
C PHE A 38 -12.69 7.02 5.14
N ASP A 39 -13.17 8.10 4.53
CA ASP A 39 -12.70 8.54 3.22
C ASP A 39 -11.26 9.05 3.31
N SER A 40 -10.34 8.28 2.75
CA SER A 40 -8.91 8.59 2.83
C SER A 40 -8.54 9.90 2.12
N VAL A 41 -9.27 10.28 1.09
CA VAL A 41 -9.02 11.51 0.31
C VAL A 41 -9.30 12.74 1.16
N SER A 42 -10.40 12.76 1.91
CA SER A 42 -10.75 13.86 2.83
C SER A 42 -9.67 14.04 3.91
N VAL A 43 -9.20 12.94 4.48
CA VAL A 43 -8.15 12.96 5.51
C VAL A 43 -6.82 13.38 4.92
N LEU A 44 -6.43 12.90 3.73
CA LEU A 44 -5.22 13.33 3.01
C LEU A 44 -5.25 14.82 2.70
N GLY A 45 -6.42 15.37 2.32
CA GLY A 45 -6.59 16.81 2.11
C GLY A 45 -6.35 17.63 3.38
N ALA A 46 -6.90 17.19 4.51
CA ALA A 46 -6.67 17.83 5.80
C ALA A 46 -5.19 17.79 6.22
N ILE A 47 -4.53 16.63 6.07
CA ILE A 47 -3.10 16.48 6.37
C ILE A 47 -2.25 17.34 5.43
N ALA A 48 -2.59 17.41 4.14
CA ALA A 48 -1.89 18.23 3.16
C ALA A 48 -1.86 19.71 3.54
N ALA A 49 -2.98 20.22 4.10
CA ALA A 49 -3.12 21.59 4.55
C ALA A 49 -2.36 21.89 5.86
N ARG A 50 -2.22 20.89 6.74
CA ARG A 50 -1.61 21.03 8.07
C ARG A 50 -0.12 20.66 8.12
N THR A 51 0.43 20.11 7.03
CA THR A 51 1.85 19.69 6.94
C THR A 51 2.55 20.41 5.79
N SER A 52 3.89 20.52 5.87
CA SER A 52 4.67 21.26 4.88
C SER A 52 5.73 20.43 4.16
N ARG A 53 6.21 19.34 4.75
CA ARG A 53 7.30 18.49 4.25
C ARG A 53 6.90 17.04 4.04
N LEU A 54 5.91 16.55 4.80
CA LEU A 54 5.45 15.17 4.75
C LEU A 54 4.93 14.84 3.36
N LYS A 55 5.50 13.83 2.73
CA LYS A 55 4.97 13.26 1.49
C LYS A 55 3.76 12.39 1.82
N LEU A 56 2.72 12.49 1.01
CA LEU A 56 1.42 11.88 1.25
C LEU A 56 1.08 10.91 0.14
N GLY A 57 0.50 9.78 0.47
CA GLY A 57 0.10 8.81 -0.53
C GLY A 57 -1.21 8.10 -0.21
N ALA A 58 -1.96 7.77 -1.24
CA ALA A 58 -3.04 6.80 -1.13
C ALA A 58 -2.48 5.38 -1.36
N ALA A 59 -2.78 4.45 -0.47
CA ALA A 59 -2.36 3.05 -0.63
C ALA A 59 -3.51 2.08 -0.27
N ILE A 60 -4.47 1.95 -1.15
CA ILE A 60 -4.65 2.43 -2.53
C ILE A 60 -6.03 3.09 -2.69
N LEU A 61 -6.25 3.94 -3.69
CA LEU A 61 -7.58 4.24 -4.19
C LEU A 61 -8.04 3.10 -5.10
N ASN A 62 -9.27 2.65 -4.87
CA ASN A 62 -9.83 1.54 -5.62
C ASN A 62 -10.43 2.03 -6.96
N ILE A 63 -10.02 1.41 -8.07
CA ILE A 63 -10.48 1.78 -9.42
C ILE A 63 -11.93 1.39 -9.73
N TYR A 64 -12.57 0.59 -8.89
CA TYR A 64 -13.98 0.21 -9.05
C TYR A 64 -14.92 1.07 -8.23
N THR A 65 -14.48 1.62 -7.10
CA THR A 65 -15.28 2.51 -6.25
C THR A 65 -15.24 3.97 -6.70
N ARG A 66 -14.20 4.35 -7.49
CA ARG A 66 -14.02 5.70 -8.03
C ARG A 66 -13.80 5.63 -9.53
N THR A 67 -14.49 6.46 -10.30
CA THR A 67 -14.22 6.58 -11.73
C THR A 67 -12.83 7.14 -11.99
N ILE A 68 -12.20 6.76 -13.11
CA ILE A 68 -10.86 7.25 -13.44
C ILE A 68 -10.79 8.78 -13.53
N PRO A 69 -11.78 9.50 -14.13
CA PRO A 69 -11.82 10.95 -14.07
C PRO A 69 -11.83 11.50 -12.63
N LEU A 70 -12.60 10.90 -11.73
CA LEU A 70 -12.62 11.32 -10.33
C LEU A 70 -11.27 11.08 -9.65
N ILE A 71 -10.60 9.95 -9.92
CA ILE A 71 -9.25 9.67 -9.40
C ILE A 71 -8.26 10.72 -9.92
N ALA A 72 -8.33 11.10 -11.21
CA ALA A 72 -7.48 12.13 -11.80
C ALA A 72 -7.68 13.50 -11.12
N MET A 73 -8.95 13.91 -10.94
CA MET A 73 -9.30 15.15 -10.23
C MET A 73 -8.78 15.13 -8.78
N THR A 74 -8.99 14.03 -8.08
CA THR A 74 -8.51 13.81 -6.71
C THR A 74 -7.00 13.97 -6.62
N ALA A 75 -6.27 13.25 -7.47
CA ALA A 75 -4.81 13.25 -7.45
C ALA A 75 -4.23 14.63 -7.84
N GLY A 76 -4.80 15.28 -8.85
CA GLY A 76 -4.42 16.62 -9.26
C GLY A 76 -4.66 17.65 -8.15
N THR A 77 -5.83 17.61 -7.49
CA THR A 77 -6.16 18.51 -6.38
C THR A 77 -5.23 18.28 -5.18
N LEU A 78 -5.02 17.02 -4.77
CA LEU A 78 -4.11 16.71 -3.67
C LEU A 78 -2.66 17.10 -3.98
N GLN A 79 -2.22 16.97 -5.23
CA GLN A 79 -0.88 17.39 -5.65
C GLN A 79 -0.71 18.91 -5.51
N LEU A 80 -1.72 19.70 -5.91
CA LEU A 80 -1.69 21.16 -5.76
C LEU A 80 -1.75 21.58 -4.29
N VAL A 81 -2.73 21.08 -3.52
CA VAL A 81 -2.89 21.41 -2.10
C VAL A 81 -1.66 21.03 -1.28
N SER A 82 -1.07 19.87 -1.58
CA SER A 82 0.15 19.42 -0.91
C SER A 82 1.44 20.07 -1.42
N LYS A 83 1.39 20.95 -2.43
CA LYS A 83 2.58 21.54 -3.05
C LYS A 83 3.57 20.47 -3.56
N ASN A 84 3.07 19.59 -4.42
CA ASN A 84 3.81 18.51 -5.10
C ASN A 84 4.35 17.40 -4.15
N ARG A 85 3.63 17.09 -3.07
CA ARG A 85 3.99 16.03 -2.11
C ARG A 85 3.12 14.78 -2.21
N PHE A 86 2.16 14.71 -3.14
CA PHE A 86 1.20 13.60 -3.23
C PHE A 86 1.67 12.48 -4.16
N TYR A 87 1.42 11.25 -3.77
CA TYR A 87 1.68 10.00 -4.50
C TYR A 87 0.38 9.21 -4.64
N LEU A 88 0.02 8.84 -5.85
CA LEU A 88 -1.20 8.11 -6.13
C LEU A 88 -0.94 6.60 -6.18
N GLY A 89 -1.40 5.85 -5.21
CA GLY A 89 -1.52 4.40 -5.33
C GLY A 89 -2.92 4.01 -5.79
N ILE A 90 -3.00 3.17 -6.80
CA ILE A 90 -4.25 2.58 -7.31
C ILE A 90 -4.21 1.06 -7.21
N GLY A 91 -5.35 0.42 -7.15
CA GLY A 91 -5.45 -1.02 -7.09
C GLY A 91 -6.88 -1.52 -7.22
N VAL A 92 -7.02 -2.84 -7.16
CA VAL A 92 -8.34 -3.50 -7.26
C VAL A 92 -8.93 -3.86 -5.89
N SER A 93 -8.14 -3.71 -4.80
CA SER A 93 -8.52 -4.15 -3.45
C SER A 93 -8.76 -5.67 -3.35
N THR A 94 -9.65 -6.10 -2.49
CA THR A 94 -10.05 -7.50 -2.31
C THR A 94 -11.55 -7.65 -2.49
N ASP A 95 -12.01 -8.86 -2.84
CA ASP A 95 -13.44 -9.16 -2.99
C ASP A 95 -14.23 -8.74 -1.76
N ASN A 96 -13.73 -9.03 -0.55
CA ASN A 96 -14.38 -8.68 0.71
C ASN A 96 -14.62 -7.18 0.91
N ILE A 97 -13.78 -6.32 0.36
CA ILE A 97 -13.95 -4.87 0.40
C ILE A 97 -14.98 -4.44 -0.66
N LEU A 98 -14.85 -4.94 -1.88
CA LEU A 98 -15.75 -4.56 -2.97
C LEU A 98 -17.19 -5.01 -2.73
N GLU A 99 -17.39 -6.19 -2.15
CA GLU A 99 -18.74 -6.69 -1.78
C GLU A 99 -19.46 -5.73 -0.83
N LYS A 100 -18.75 -5.05 0.08
CA LYS A 100 -19.34 -4.03 0.96
C LYS A 100 -19.80 -2.79 0.21
N HIS A 101 -19.25 -2.54 -0.97
CA HIS A 101 -19.66 -1.49 -1.89
C HIS A 101 -20.66 -1.97 -2.95
N GLY A 102 -21.11 -3.24 -2.88
CA GLY A 102 -21.99 -3.83 -3.89
C GLY A 102 -21.30 -4.08 -5.25
N LEU A 103 -19.97 -4.15 -5.28
CA LEU A 103 -19.15 -4.27 -6.48
C LEU A 103 -18.41 -5.61 -6.52
N ARG A 104 -17.88 -5.94 -7.70
CA ARG A 104 -17.05 -7.14 -7.94
C ARG A 104 -15.81 -6.79 -8.73
N ILE A 105 -14.76 -7.61 -8.57
CA ILE A 105 -13.54 -7.50 -9.37
C ILE A 105 -13.79 -8.09 -10.74
N GLU A 106 -13.64 -7.29 -11.79
CA GLU A 106 -13.78 -7.71 -13.18
C GLU A 106 -12.56 -7.28 -13.99
N SER A 107 -11.95 -8.25 -14.69
CA SER A 107 -10.81 -8.00 -15.58
C SER A 107 -9.71 -7.10 -14.98
N PRO A 108 -9.19 -7.41 -13.76
CA PRO A 108 -8.36 -6.48 -12.99
C PRO A 108 -7.11 -6.01 -13.72
N ILE A 109 -6.48 -6.88 -14.52
CA ILE A 109 -5.27 -6.55 -15.29
C ILE A 109 -5.56 -5.49 -16.33
N HIS A 110 -6.65 -5.70 -17.09
CA HIS A 110 -7.08 -4.79 -18.13
C HIS A 110 -7.50 -3.43 -17.54
N GLN A 111 -8.27 -3.44 -16.47
CA GLN A 111 -8.78 -2.23 -15.83
C GLN A 111 -7.66 -1.38 -15.21
N ILE A 112 -6.67 -1.99 -14.54
CA ILE A 112 -5.50 -1.25 -14.03
C ILE A 112 -4.69 -0.66 -15.18
N ARG A 113 -4.47 -1.39 -16.27
CA ARG A 113 -3.77 -0.89 -17.46
C ARG A 113 -4.47 0.34 -18.04
N LEU A 114 -5.77 0.25 -18.28
CA LEU A 114 -6.59 1.37 -18.76
C LEU A 114 -6.55 2.55 -17.79
N ALA A 115 -6.63 2.29 -16.48
CA ALA A 115 -6.59 3.32 -15.47
C ALA A 115 -5.28 4.12 -15.54
N ILE A 116 -4.12 3.43 -15.59
CA ILE A 116 -2.82 4.11 -15.67
C ILE A 116 -2.71 4.92 -16.96
N GLN A 117 -3.09 4.35 -18.10
CA GLN A 117 -3.04 5.04 -19.40
C GLN A 117 -3.87 6.34 -19.38
N ASN A 118 -5.12 6.27 -18.90
CA ASN A 118 -5.99 7.44 -18.80
C ASN A 118 -5.47 8.48 -17.79
N LEU A 119 -4.93 8.04 -16.65
CA LEU A 119 -4.30 8.95 -15.68
C LEU A 119 -3.06 9.64 -16.28
N ARG A 120 -2.23 8.93 -17.06
CA ARG A 120 -1.08 9.54 -17.78
C ARG A 120 -1.53 10.56 -18.81
N LEU A 121 -2.59 10.25 -19.57
CA LEU A 121 -3.18 11.20 -20.53
C LEU A 121 -3.68 12.48 -19.81
N SER A 122 -4.30 12.35 -18.65
CA SER A 122 -4.74 13.51 -17.86
C SER A 122 -3.60 14.39 -17.34
N GLN A 123 -2.40 13.82 -17.19
CA GLN A 123 -1.18 14.55 -16.78
C GLN A 123 -0.46 15.24 -17.96
N SER A 124 -0.77 14.86 -19.20
CA SER A 124 -0.11 15.42 -20.38
C SER A 124 -0.86 16.65 -20.87
N HIS A 125 -0.11 17.72 -21.18
CA HIS A 125 -0.66 18.94 -21.75
C HIS A 125 -1.22 18.67 -23.16
N GLY A 126 -2.48 18.98 -23.37
CA GLY A 126 -3.03 19.23 -24.73
C GLY A 126 -3.45 18.02 -25.56
N ASN A 127 -3.31 16.79 -25.11
CA ASN A 127 -3.91 15.64 -25.80
C ASN A 127 -5.31 15.37 -25.28
N HIS A 128 -6.27 15.97 -25.95
CA HIS A 128 -7.68 15.79 -25.71
C HIS A 128 -8.13 14.45 -26.28
N ASP A 129 -8.21 13.43 -25.43
CA ASP A 129 -9.17 12.36 -25.74
C ASP A 129 -10.57 12.99 -25.75
N LYS A 130 -11.27 12.86 -26.89
CA LYS A 130 -12.61 13.44 -27.08
C LYS A 130 -13.64 12.92 -26.09
N THR A 131 -13.32 11.84 -25.35
CA THR A 131 -14.22 11.17 -24.41
C THR A 131 -14.14 11.70 -22.98
N HIS A 132 -13.02 12.33 -22.57
CA HIS A 132 -12.85 12.84 -21.20
C HIS A 132 -12.32 14.28 -21.21
N LYS A 133 -13.21 15.24 -21.53
CA LYS A 133 -12.88 16.66 -21.47
C LYS A 133 -12.97 17.14 -20.02
N PHE A 134 -11.84 17.29 -19.35
CA PHE A 134 -11.77 18.16 -18.19
C PHE A 134 -11.87 19.61 -18.64
N SER A 135 -12.66 20.44 -17.93
CA SER A 135 -12.80 21.87 -18.25
C SER A 135 -11.50 22.66 -18.07
N GLN A 136 -10.53 22.10 -17.34
CA GLN A 136 -9.15 22.58 -17.25
C GLN A 136 -8.21 21.38 -17.20
N PRO A 137 -7.05 21.41 -17.90
CA PRO A 137 -6.05 20.38 -17.76
C PRO A 137 -5.49 20.45 -16.33
N PHE A 138 -5.59 19.35 -15.57
CA PHE A 138 -4.85 19.22 -14.32
C PHE A 138 -3.37 19.04 -14.65
N ILE A 139 -2.61 20.13 -14.63
CA ILE A 139 -1.20 20.21 -15.03
C ILE A 139 -0.26 19.59 -13.97
N ALA A 140 -0.82 19.00 -12.92
CA ALA A 140 -0.02 18.44 -11.84
C ALA A 140 0.44 17.03 -12.20
N ARG A 141 1.75 16.82 -12.32
CA ARG A 141 2.35 15.49 -12.40
C ARG A 141 2.47 14.89 -11.00
N TYR A 142 1.94 13.72 -10.82
CA TYR A 142 2.05 12.92 -9.59
C TYR A 142 2.52 11.51 -9.94
N PRO A 143 3.35 10.88 -9.07
CA PRO A 143 3.74 9.49 -9.27
C PRO A 143 2.54 8.55 -9.10
N ILE A 144 2.47 7.52 -9.97
CA ILE A 144 1.41 6.50 -9.96
C ILE A 144 2.03 5.17 -9.51
N TYR A 145 1.45 4.59 -8.46
CA TYR A 145 1.84 3.29 -7.91
C TYR A 145 0.71 2.29 -8.10
N VAL A 146 1.06 1.02 -8.30
CA VAL A 146 0.09 -0.08 -8.32
C VAL A 146 0.23 -0.90 -7.04
N GLY A 147 -0.87 -1.01 -6.28
CA GLY A 147 -0.96 -1.92 -5.14
C GLY A 147 -1.36 -3.32 -5.58
N THR A 148 -0.49 -4.30 -5.34
CA THR A 148 -0.74 -5.71 -5.68
C THR A 148 0.14 -6.66 -4.91
N ILE A 149 -0.30 -7.92 -4.85
CA ILE A 149 0.47 -9.09 -4.39
C ILE A 149 0.50 -10.18 -5.47
N GLY A 150 0.18 -9.85 -6.72
CA GLY A 150 0.12 -10.77 -7.86
C GLY A 150 1.12 -10.44 -8.96
N GLU A 151 1.67 -11.46 -9.61
CA GLU A 151 2.72 -11.34 -10.62
C GLU A 151 2.29 -10.53 -11.86
N GLN A 152 1.05 -10.74 -12.34
CA GLN A 152 0.58 -10.05 -13.55
C GLN A 152 0.46 -8.55 -13.34
N LEU A 153 -0.14 -8.11 -12.22
CA LEU A 153 -0.22 -6.68 -11.90
C LEU A 153 1.15 -6.08 -11.56
N SER A 154 2.07 -6.86 -11.00
CA SER A 154 3.47 -6.43 -10.83
C SER A 154 4.14 -6.15 -12.18
N SER A 155 3.87 -6.98 -13.20
CA SER A 155 4.36 -6.71 -14.57
C SER A 155 3.75 -5.43 -15.15
N VAL A 156 2.43 -5.22 -14.98
CA VAL A 156 1.77 -3.96 -15.42
C VAL A 156 2.37 -2.74 -14.71
N ALA A 157 2.66 -2.86 -13.40
CA ALA A 157 3.32 -1.78 -12.67
C ALA A 157 4.68 -1.44 -13.26
N GLY A 158 5.51 -2.44 -13.53
CA GLY A 158 6.82 -2.27 -14.17
C GLY A 158 6.72 -1.61 -15.55
N GLU A 159 5.76 -2.01 -16.34
CA GLU A 159 5.56 -1.49 -17.70
C GLU A 159 5.06 -0.04 -17.72
N LEU A 160 4.18 0.37 -16.80
CA LEU A 160 3.40 1.62 -16.93
C LEU A 160 3.47 2.56 -15.72
N ALA A 161 3.72 2.06 -14.51
CA ALA A 161 3.66 2.86 -13.28
C ALA A 161 5.04 3.34 -12.82
N ASP A 162 5.07 4.27 -11.85
CA ASP A 162 6.31 4.75 -11.23
C ASP A 162 6.74 3.88 -10.06
N GLY A 163 5.83 3.06 -9.55
CA GLY A 163 6.15 2.17 -8.44
C GLY A 163 5.14 1.06 -8.20
N LEU A 164 5.52 0.19 -7.26
CA LEU A 164 4.80 -0.99 -6.84
C LEU A 164 4.65 -0.97 -5.32
N LEU A 165 3.43 -1.18 -4.83
CA LEU A 165 3.12 -1.29 -3.41
C LEU A 165 2.74 -2.74 -3.10
N LEU A 166 3.61 -3.45 -2.40
CA LEU A 166 3.39 -4.78 -1.87
C LEU A 166 2.90 -4.70 -0.42
N ASN A 167 2.20 -5.72 0.04
CA ASN A 167 1.71 -5.79 1.41
C ASN A 167 1.92 -7.18 2.01
N CYS A 168 2.55 -7.25 3.17
CA CYS A 168 2.79 -8.48 3.94
C CYS A 168 3.44 -9.62 3.13
N ALA A 169 4.23 -9.30 2.11
CA ALA A 169 4.98 -10.30 1.36
C ALA A 169 6.29 -10.63 2.11
N THR A 170 6.67 -11.92 2.15
CA THR A 170 8.02 -12.29 2.63
C THR A 170 9.11 -11.80 1.68
N PRO A 171 10.40 -11.71 2.10
CA PRO A 171 11.48 -11.29 1.21
C PRO A 171 11.56 -12.10 -0.09
N GLU A 172 11.35 -13.42 0.00
CA GLU A 172 11.40 -14.34 -1.15
C GLU A 172 10.21 -14.08 -2.11
N TYR A 173 9.01 -13.89 -1.56
CA TYR A 173 7.84 -13.57 -2.34
C TYR A 173 7.96 -12.18 -2.98
N ALA A 174 8.39 -11.19 -2.22
CA ALA A 174 8.62 -9.82 -2.67
C ALA A 174 9.66 -9.76 -3.80
N LYS A 175 10.76 -10.54 -3.69
CA LYS A 175 11.76 -10.69 -4.75
C LYS A 175 11.15 -11.16 -6.06
N ARG A 176 10.26 -12.16 -6.01
CA ARG A 176 9.59 -12.69 -7.20
C ARG A 176 8.77 -11.59 -7.90
N LEU A 177 8.00 -10.81 -7.12
CA LEU A 177 7.18 -9.72 -7.66
C LEU A 177 8.03 -8.54 -8.17
N ALA A 178 9.08 -8.18 -7.44
CA ALA A 178 10.03 -7.15 -7.86
C ALA A 178 10.71 -7.54 -9.19
N THR A 179 11.17 -8.77 -9.32
CA THR A 179 11.77 -9.29 -10.55
C THR A 179 10.78 -9.20 -11.74
N ARG A 180 9.49 -9.50 -11.51
CA ARG A 180 8.45 -9.34 -12.55
C ARG A 180 8.30 -7.90 -12.99
N ALA A 181 8.27 -6.95 -12.06
CA ALA A 181 8.15 -5.53 -12.37
C ALA A 181 9.39 -5.01 -13.10
N ILE A 182 10.60 -5.33 -12.62
CA ILE A 182 11.88 -4.94 -13.23
C ILE A 182 11.97 -5.46 -14.68
N ASN A 183 11.73 -6.76 -14.88
CA ASN A 183 11.80 -7.36 -16.23
C ASN A 183 10.75 -6.76 -17.18
N ALA A 184 9.57 -6.42 -16.70
CA ALA A 184 8.53 -5.80 -17.51
C ALA A 184 8.90 -4.34 -17.90
N ALA A 185 9.56 -3.61 -17.01
CA ALA A 185 10.07 -2.28 -17.30
C ALA A 185 11.15 -2.31 -18.37
N ASP A 186 12.15 -3.19 -18.22
CA ASP A 186 13.23 -3.35 -19.19
C ASP A 186 12.68 -3.72 -20.59
N LYS A 187 11.70 -4.65 -20.65
CA LYS A 187 11.02 -5.01 -21.90
C LYS A 187 10.24 -3.85 -22.52
N ALA A 188 9.71 -2.96 -21.72
CA ALA A 188 9.03 -1.75 -22.16
C ALA A 188 9.98 -0.59 -22.53
N GLY A 189 11.30 -0.81 -22.49
CA GLY A 189 12.32 0.21 -22.76
C GLY A 189 12.44 1.28 -21.68
N ARG A 190 11.97 1.00 -20.45
CA ARG A 190 12.04 1.91 -19.31
C ARG A 190 13.28 1.63 -18.48
N ASN A 191 13.78 2.64 -17.78
CA ASN A 191 14.82 2.45 -16.77
C ASN A 191 14.24 1.78 -15.53
N SER A 192 14.46 0.47 -15.39
CA SER A 192 13.94 -0.32 -14.28
C SER A 192 14.49 0.11 -12.91
N LYS A 193 15.63 0.83 -12.86
CA LYS A 193 16.20 1.37 -11.61
C LYS A 193 15.39 2.54 -11.04
N GLU A 194 14.53 3.15 -11.84
CA GLU A 194 13.65 4.25 -11.41
C GLU A 194 12.33 3.77 -10.81
N ILE A 195 12.05 2.46 -10.87
CA ILE A 195 10.82 1.90 -10.29
C ILE A 195 10.97 1.79 -8.78
N ASP A 196 10.13 2.52 -8.06
CA ASP A 196 10.10 2.47 -6.60
C ASP A 196 9.23 1.30 -6.13
N ILE A 197 9.83 0.27 -5.55
CA ILE A 197 9.16 -0.95 -5.10
C ILE A 197 9.14 -0.99 -3.58
N ARG A 198 7.96 -0.91 -2.98
CA ARG A 198 7.79 -0.86 -1.53
C ARG A 198 7.02 -2.04 -1.01
N ASN A 199 7.47 -2.59 0.11
CA ASN A 199 6.73 -3.62 0.83
C ASN A 199 6.27 -3.10 2.19
N ALA A 200 4.97 -3.22 2.44
CA ALA A 200 4.39 -2.88 3.72
C ALA A 200 4.53 -4.05 4.70
N LEU A 201 4.98 -3.75 5.91
CA LEU A 201 5.16 -4.70 7.00
C LEU A 201 4.40 -4.24 8.24
N ILE A 202 3.76 -5.17 8.93
CA ILE A 202 3.21 -4.89 10.25
C ILE A 202 4.37 -4.45 11.15
N PHE A 203 4.17 -3.39 11.92
CA PHE A 203 5.17 -2.90 12.87
C PHE A 203 4.62 -2.90 14.29
N SER A 204 5.36 -3.50 15.20
CA SER A 204 5.00 -3.58 16.62
C SER A 204 6.11 -2.99 17.49
N LEU A 205 5.71 -2.19 18.49
CA LEU A 205 6.60 -1.71 19.56
C LEU A 205 6.77 -2.75 20.66
N ASP A 206 5.80 -3.65 20.84
CA ASP A 206 5.79 -4.74 21.82
C ASP A 206 5.03 -5.93 21.24
N LEU A 207 5.79 -6.90 20.73
CA LEU A 207 5.24 -8.05 20.01
C LEU A 207 4.34 -8.92 20.91
N ARG A 208 4.65 -9.04 22.19
CA ARG A 208 3.84 -9.83 23.13
C ARG A 208 2.46 -9.20 23.34
N ARG A 209 2.44 -7.91 23.62
CA ARG A 209 1.20 -7.13 23.79
C ARG A 209 0.37 -7.12 22.50
N ASP A 210 1.03 -6.96 21.36
CA ASP A 210 0.36 -6.73 20.09
C ASP A 210 0.00 -8.03 19.33
N ARG A 211 0.43 -9.20 19.83
CA ARG A 211 0.28 -10.52 19.18
C ARG A 211 -1.15 -10.79 18.70
N GLN A 212 -2.15 -10.58 19.53
CA GLN A 212 -3.54 -10.82 19.15
C GLN A 212 -4.02 -9.87 18.05
N SER A 213 -3.62 -8.61 18.09
CA SER A 213 -3.96 -7.62 17.05
C SER A 213 -3.29 -7.94 15.73
N ILE A 214 -2.05 -8.45 15.75
CA ILE A 214 -1.31 -8.91 14.57
C ILE A 214 -2.00 -10.16 13.98
N ALA A 215 -2.31 -11.15 14.81
CA ALA A 215 -3.01 -12.36 14.38
C ALA A 215 -4.36 -12.02 13.72
N ARG A 216 -5.14 -11.12 14.33
CA ARG A 216 -6.40 -10.62 13.74
C ARG A 216 -6.19 -9.96 12.38
N ARG A 217 -5.13 -9.15 12.21
CA ARG A 217 -4.81 -8.49 10.93
C ARG A 217 -4.43 -9.51 9.87
N LEU A 218 -3.56 -10.46 10.18
CA LEU A 218 -3.13 -11.49 9.23
C LEU A 218 -4.29 -12.41 8.85
N ALA A 219 -5.13 -12.79 9.83
CA ALA A 219 -6.34 -13.56 9.56
C ALA A 219 -7.32 -12.81 8.65
N TYR A 220 -7.50 -11.50 8.87
CA TYR A 220 -8.31 -10.65 8.00
C TYR A 220 -7.79 -10.61 6.56
N TYR A 221 -6.47 -10.49 6.36
CA TYR A 221 -5.90 -10.59 5.02
C TYR A 221 -6.11 -11.98 4.42
N GLY A 222 -5.90 -13.05 5.21
CA GLY A 222 -6.08 -14.43 4.77
C GLY A 222 -7.50 -14.82 4.37
N ALA A 223 -8.51 -13.99 4.69
CA ALA A 223 -9.86 -14.14 4.18
C ALA A 223 -9.96 -13.95 2.66
N ALA A 224 -9.07 -13.15 2.07
CA ALA A 224 -9.04 -12.94 0.64
C ALA A 224 -8.21 -14.03 -0.05
N LYS A 225 -8.77 -14.67 -1.09
CA LYS A 225 -8.12 -15.77 -1.84
C LYS A 225 -6.70 -15.42 -2.32
N SER A 226 -6.48 -14.17 -2.73
CA SER A 226 -5.17 -13.70 -3.20
C SER A 226 -4.13 -13.69 -2.08
N TYR A 227 -4.48 -13.22 -0.89
CA TYR A 227 -3.60 -13.23 0.28
C TYR A 227 -3.39 -14.64 0.80
N ASN A 228 -4.44 -15.45 0.87
CA ASN A 228 -4.32 -16.84 1.29
C ASN A 228 -3.32 -17.61 0.40
N ARG A 229 -3.45 -17.46 -0.93
CA ARG A 229 -2.49 -18.03 -1.88
C ARG A 229 -1.07 -17.50 -1.65
N MET A 230 -0.90 -16.17 -1.45
CA MET A 230 0.40 -15.58 -1.14
C MET A 230 1.01 -16.19 0.12
N PHE A 231 0.26 -16.36 1.20
CA PHE A 231 0.74 -17.00 2.43
C PHE A 231 1.16 -18.45 2.20
N LYS A 232 0.37 -19.22 1.47
CA LYS A 232 0.72 -20.60 1.08
C LYS A 232 2.06 -20.65 0.34
N GLU A 233 2.23 -19.78 -0.67
CA GLU A 233 3.44 -19.71 -1.48
C GLU A 233 4.63 -19.05 -0.75
N SER A 234 4.38 -18.36 0.36
CA SER A 234 5.39 -17.79 1.25
C SER A 234 5.86 -18.74 2.36
N GLY A 235 5.49 -20.02 2.27
CA GLY A 235 5.93 -21.05 3.22
C GLY A 235 5.01 -21.25 4.42
N PHE A 236 3.73 -20.83 4.32
CA PHE A 236 2.70 -21.01 5.34
C PHE A 236 1.52 -21.87 4.83
N PRO A 237 1.76 -23.07 4.26
CA PRO A 237 0.69 -23.88 3.66
C PRO A 237 -0.34 -24.35 4.69
N THR A 238 0.09 -24.77 5.87
CA THR A 238 -0.80 -25.24 6.95
C THR A 238 -1.69 -24.12 7.47
N GLU A 239 -1.08 -22.95 7.75
CA GLU A 239 -1.82 -21.77 8.19
C GLU A 239 -2.83 -21.31 7.13
N SER A 240 -2.47 -21.36 5.85
CA SER A 240 -3.37 -21.01 4.73
C SER A 240 -4.56 -21.94 4.62
N GLU A 241 -4.38 -23.24 4.82
CA GLU A 241 -5.45 -24.24 4.79
C GLU A 241 -6.39 -24.05 5.99
N GLN A 242 -5.85 -23.88 7.19
CA GLN A 242 -6.62 -23.59 8.39
C GLN A 242 -7.42 -22.30 8.27
N LEU A 243 -6.81 -21.23 7.72
CA LEU A 243 -7.48 -19.96 7.44
C LEU A 243 -8.66 -20.15 6.47
N SER A 244 -8.48 -20.92 5.38
CA SER A 244 -9.56 -21.19 4.43
C SER A 244 -10.74 -21.89 5.12
N THR A 245 -10.46 -22.95 5.89
CA THR A 245 -11.46 -23.70 6.63
C THR A 245 -12.21 -22.83 7.63
N ALA A 246 -11.50 -22.01 8.40
CA ALA A 246 -12.10 -21.10 9.39
C ALA A 246 -13.02 -20.07 8.72
N TRP A 247 -12.59 -19.46 7.60
CA TRP A 247 -13.40 -18.49 6.89
C TRP A 247 -14.60 -19.09 6.13
N GLU A 248 -14.54 -20.33 5.70
CA GLU A 248 -15.72 -21.07 5.19
C GLU A 248 -16.79 -21.23 6.27
N LYS A 249 -16.38 -21.47 7.51
CA LYS A 249 -17.26 -21.52 8.70
C LYS A 249 -17.66 -20.13 9.21
N LYS A 250 -17.09 -19.05 8.66
CA LYS A 250 -17.21 -17.67 9.17
C LYS A 250 -16.72 -17.51 10.62
N ASP A 251 -15.80 -18.35 11.06
CA ASP A 251 -15.23 -18.33 12.40
C ASP A 251 -13.96 -17.47 12.43
N SER A 252 -14.13 -16.22 12.86
CA SER A 252 -13.02 -15.27 12.98
C SER A 252 -12.07 -15.59 14.13
N ILE A 253 -12.49 -16.36 15.14
CA ILE A 253 -11.65 -16.77 16.25
C ILE A 253 -10.75 -17.91 15.79
N GLU A 254 -11.32 -18.96 15.15
CA GLU A 254 -10.56 -20.04 14.57
C GLU A 254 -9.55 -19.51 13.52
N ALA A 255 -9.95 -18.52 12.71
CA ALA A 255 -9.05 -17.88 11.75
C ALA A 255 -7.86 -17.16 12.43
N GLN A 256 -8.07 -16.51 13.57
CA GLN A 256 -6.98 -15.89 14.34
C GLN A 256 -6.05 -16.94 14.97
N GLN A 257 -6.59 -18.08 15.41
CA GLN A 257 -5.82 -19.19 15.97
C GLN A 257 -4.96 -19.90 14.92
N ALA A 258 -5.37 -19.86 13.64
CA ALA A 258 -4.59 -20.40 12.53
C ALA A 258 -3.28 -19.63 12.27
N ILE A 259 -3.12 -18.43 12.81
CA ILE A 259 -1.90 -17.61 12.64
C ILE A 259 -0.84 -18.09 13.64
N SER A 260 0.19 -18.77 13.14
CA SER A 260 1.32 -19.26 13.93
C SER A 260 2.26 -18.15 14.39
N ASP A 261 3.02 -18.39 15.47
CA ASP A 261 4.07 -17.47 15.91
C ASP A 261 5.13 -17.27 14.84
N ARG A 262 5.49 -18.32 14.11
CA ARG A 262 6.40 -18.27 12.96
C ARG A 262 5.90 -17.29 11.87
N MET A 263 4.60 -17.28 11.58
CA MET A 263 4.00 -16.37 10.62
C MET A 263 4.04 -14.91 11.12
N ILE A 264 3.76 -14.71 12.41
CA ILE A 264 3.85 -13.40 13.07
C ILE A 264 5.29 -12.86 12.99
N GLU A 265 6.28 -13.66 13.39
CA GLU A 265 7.69 -13.26 13.39
C GLU A 265 8.21 -12.90 11.98
N LYS A 266 7.79 -13.66 10.96
CA LYS A 266 8.23 -13.44 9.57
C LYS A 266 7.59 -12.23 8.91
N LEU A 267 6.36 -11.87 9.31
CA LEU A 267 5.57 -10.81 8.65
C LEU A 267 5.47 -9.53 9.50
N THR A 268 6.15 -9.47 10.65
CA THR A 268 6.11 -8.33 11.56
C THR A 268 7.52 -7.82 11.85
N ALA A 269 7.72 -6.53 11.63
CA ALA A 269 8.91 -5.83 12.07
C ALA A 269 8.72 -5.31 13.50
N THR A 270 9.79 -5.35 14.29
CA THR A 270 9.88 -4.78 15.65
C THR A 270 11.06 -3.83 15.73
N ARG A 271 11.18 -3.12 16.84
CA ARG A 271 12.34 -2.27 17.11
C ARG A 271 13.66 -3.02 17.03
N GLU A 272 13.64 -4.25 17.47
CA GLU A 272 14.84 -5.10 17.62
C GLU A 272 15.27 -5.70 16.30
N ASN A 273 14.33 -6.01 15.38
CA ASN A 273 14.62 -6.77 14.17
C ASN A 273 14.53 -5.96 12.86
N ILE A 274 14.03 -4.71 12.91
CA ILE A 274 13.75 -3.92 11.70
C ILE A 274 14.97 -3.74 10.78
N ALA A 275 16.17 -3.56 11.34
CA ALA A 275 17.38 -3.39 10.54
C ALA A 275 17.71 -4.66 9.72
N ASN A 276 17.65 -5.83 10.34
CA ASN A 276 17.92 -7.13 9.70
C ASN A 276 16.82 -7.46 8.67
N ILE A 277 15.56 -7.22 9.02
CA ILE A 277 14.42 -7.41 8.11
C ILE A 277 14.57 -6.49 6.89
N ALA A 278 14.86 -5.21 7.09
CA ALA A 278 15.04 -4.24 6.02
C ALA A 278 16.15 -4.69 5.03
N GLN A 279 17.28 -5.16 5.54
CA GLN A 279 18.38 -5.64 4.69
C GLN A 279 17.95 -6.84 3.83
N SER A 280 17.15 -7.77 4.36
CA SER A 280 16.64 -8.91 3.60
C SER A 280 15.75 -8.46 2.43
N TYR A 281 14.92 -7.44 2.64
CA TYR A 281 14.07 -6.88 1.57
C TYR A 281 14.88 -6.10 0.54
N PHE A 282 15.85 -5.29 0.94
CA PHE A 282 16.68 -4.55 -0.01
C PHE A 282 17.51 -5.50 -0.88
N SER A 283 18.03 -6.59 -0.31
CA SER A 283 18.69 -7.66 -1.07
C SER A 283 17.76 -8.40 -2.04
N SER A 284 16.46 -8.24 -1.87
CA SER A 284 15.40 -8.81 -2.71
C SER A 284 14.90 -7.86 -3.81
N GLY A 285 15.53 -6.69 -4.00
CA GLY A 285 15.15 -5.71 -5.02
C GLY A 285 14.02 -4.76 -4.58
N ILE A 286 13.68 -4.76 -3.29
CA ILE A 286 12.77 -3.78 -2.71
C ILE A 286 13.54 -2.48 -2.46
N THR A 287 12.99 -1.34 -2.86
CA THR A 287 13.64 -0.02 -2.73
C THR A 287 13.27 0.71 -1.45
N GLY A 288 12.20 0.29 -0.78
CA GLY A 288 11.80 0.88 0.50
C GLY A 288 10.77 0.04 1.26
N ILE A 289 10.71 0.27 2.55
CA ILE A 289 9.79 -0.41 3.47
C ILE A 289 8.76 0.57 3.98
N THR A 290 7.51 0.14 4.02
CA THR A 290 6.41 0.86 4.64
C THR A 290 6.05 0.17 5.95
N LEU A 291 6.25 0.83 7.08
CA LEU A 291 5.86 0.35 8.38
C LEU A 291 4.37 0.60 8.61
N VAL A 292 3.64 -0.43 8.97
CA VAL A 292 2.20 -0.37 9.26
C VAL A 292 1.99 -0.67 10.74
N PRO A 293 2.05 0.32 11.62
CA PRO A 293 1.97 0.10 13.06
C PRO A 293 0.66 -0.57 13.49
N VAL A 294 0.73 -1.34 14.56
CA VAL A 294 -0.45 -1.88 15.23
C VAL A 294 -1.27 -0.75 15.85
N ASP A 295 -0.58 0.20 16.48
CA ASP A 295 -1.14 1.46 16.97
C ASP A 295 -0.39 2.62 16.29
N PHE A 296 -1.07 3.28 15.36
CA PHE A 296 -0.44 4.31 14.51
C PHE A 296 0.01 5.52 15.32
N ALA A 297 -0.83 6.07 16.18
CA ALA A 297 -0.54 7.32 16.88
C ALA A 297 0.67 7.19 17.82
N ASN A 298 0.75 6.09 18.56
CA ASN A 298 1.86 5.83 19.48
C ASN A 298 3.15 5.48 18.71
N ALA A 299 3.05 4.68 17.67
CA ALA A 299 4.21 4.26 16.90
C ALA A 299 4.75 5.38 16.00
N ALA A 300 3.90 6.25 15.46
CA ALA A 300 4.33 7.39 14.64
C ALA A 300 5.30 8.29 15.40
N GLU A 301 4.98 8.63 16.65
CA GLU A 301 5.86 9.44 17.50
C GLU A 301 7.19 8.73 17.79
N TYR A 302 7.15 7.44 18.10
CA TYR A 302 8.35 6.64 18.28
C TYR A 302 9.21 6.59 17.01
N ILE A 303 8.61 6.28 15.86
CA ILE A 303 9.31 6.20 14.58
C ILE A 303 9.97 7.54 14.24
N ALA A 304 9.25 8.65 14.42
CA ALA A 304 9.74 10.00 14.13
C ALA A 304 10.92 10.44 15.01
N ASN A 305 11.02 9.90 16.24
CA ASN A 305 12.08 10.25 17.19
C ASN A 305 13.22 9.22 17.21
N SER A 306 13.05 8.08 16.54
CA SER A 306 14.05 7.03 16.51
C SER A 306 15.13 7.31 15.48
N ARG A 307 16.38 6.88 15.79
CA ARG A 307 17.47 6.89 14.81
C ARG A 307 17.29 5.92 13.65
N MET A 308 16.25 5.06 13.69
CA MET A 308 15.95 4.09 12.63
C MET A 308 15.72 4.74 11.26
N MET A 309 15.25 5.98 11.24
CA MET A 309 14.97 6.70 9.99
C MET A 309 16.24 7.29 9.34
N HIS A 310 17.38 7.24 10.03
CA HIS A 310 18.65 7.81 9.60
C HIS A 310 19.71 6.78 9.17
N PHE A 311 19.35 5.52 9.02
CA PHE A 311 20.26 4.55 8.39
C PHE A 311 20.39 4.89 6.90
N ALA A 312 21.40 5.70 6.60
CA ALA A 312 21.82 6.04 5.24
C ALA A 312 22.44 4.82 4.53
#